data_227e58a11fc72ea745651331bf0a31bf
#
_entry.id   227e58a11fc72ea745651331bf0a31bf
#
_cell.length_a   1.000
_cell.length_b   1.000
_cell.length_c   1.000
_cell.angle_alpha   90.00
_cell.angle_beta   90.00
_cell.angle_gamma   90.00
#
_symmetry.space_group_name_H-M   'P 1'
#
loop_
_entity.id
_entity.type
_entity.pdbx_description
1 polymer ?
#
loop_
_entity_poly.entity_id
_entity_poly.type
_entity_poly.pdbx_seq_one_letter_code
_entity_poly.pdbx_strand_id
1 'polypeptide(L)'
;PLYSSAASDVYKRQVRQATQDKWNEYLGKIEVEGDNEDRQMQFYTHLYRSLIHPNVCSDVNGEYMGADSQVHKTARKFYTSFSNWDTYRTQTALIAMLAPEETSDIVMSHYLFAEQSGGGFPRWVLANIETGVMQGDPTPILVANAYAFGARNYDPRTLLRTMRYGAEVPGANSQGVLTRPGLEQYLEKGYYDASILLEYTSSDFAIGRFALQACNDAVSYTHLRAHETV
;
A
#
# COMPACT_ATOMS: atom_id res chain seq x y z
N PRO A 1 -41.94 16.31 17.35
CA PRO A 1 -41.03 15.15 17.47
C PRO A 1 -41.16 14.09 16.38
N LEU A 2 -42.37 13.87 15.83
CA LEU A 2 -42.63 12.86 14.78
C LEU A 2 -41.96 13.18 13.41
N TYR A 3 -41.78 14.46 13.09
CA TYR A 3 -41.11 14.88 11.85
C TYR A 3 -39.61 14.57 11.83
N SER A 4 -38.96 14.56 13.01
CA SER A 4 -37.55 14.24 13.17
C SER A 4 -37.23 12.77 12.85
N SER A 5 -38.12 11.83 13.21
CA SER A 5 -37.92 10.40 12.96
C SER A 5 -38.07 10.04 11.46
N ALA A 6 -39.08 10.57 10.78
CA ALA A 6 -39.30 10.31 9.37
C ALA A 6 -38.17 10.88 8.49
N ALA A 7 -37.69 12.09 8.77
CA ALA A 7 -36.55 12.69 8.08
C ALA A 7 -35.26 11.87 8.31
N SER A 8 -35.03 11.39 9.55
CA SER A 8 -33.94 10.49 9.88
C SER A 8 -34.02 9.16 9.11
N ASP A 9 -35.20 8.58 8.96
CA ASP A 9 -35.40 7.32 8.25
C ASP A 9 -35.22 7.46 6.71
N VAL A 10 -35.62 8.61 6.15
CA VAL A 10 -35.35 8.95 4.74
C VAL A 10 -33.85 9.09 4.51
N TYR A 11 -33.17 9.84 5.38
CA TYR A 11 -31.72 10.04 5.30
C TYR A 11 -30.95 8.70 5.39
N LYS A 12 -31.30 7.85 6.35
CA LYS A 12 -30.69 6.52 6.50
C LYS A 12 -30.88 5.67 5.26
N ARG A 13 -32.04 5.70 4.64
CA ARG A 13 -32.31 4.98 3.38
C ARG A 13 -31.47 5.52 2.23
N GLN A 14 -31.33 6.84 2.12
CA GLN A 14 -30.49 7.47 1.09
C GLN A 14 -29.01 7.09 1.27
N VAL A 15 -28.46 7.16 2.49
CA VAL A 15 -27.08 6.75 2.77
C VAL A 15 -26.87 5.27 2.45
N ARG A 16 -27.81 4.41 2.86
CA ARG A 16 -27.75 2.97 2.55
C ARG A 16 -27.72 2.74 1.05
N GLN A 17 -28.62 3.41 0.30
CA GLN A 17 -28.68 3.25 -1.16
C GLN A 17 -27.39 3.73 -1.82
N ALA A 18 -26.90 4.91 -1.46
CA ALA A 18 -25.64 5.44 -2.00
C ALA A 18 -24.43 4.53 -1.71
N THR A 19 -24.39 3.93 -0.51
CA THR A 19 -23.36 2.96 -0.15
C THR A 19 -23.47 1.68 -0.98
N GLN A 20 -24.67 1.18 -1.17
CA GLN A 20 -24.95 -0.01 -1.98
C GLN A 20 -24.57 0.24 -3.45
N ASP A 21 -24.94 1.39 -4.00
CA ASP A 21 -24.61 1.77 -5.37
C ASP A 21 -23.09 1.87 -5.58
N LYS A 22 -22.39 2.43 -4.58
CA LYS A 22 -20.92 2.51 -4.61
C LYS A 22 -20.25 1.13 -4.57
N TRP A 23 -20.72 0.22 -3.75
CA TRP A 23 -20.23 -1.16 -3.74
C TRP A 23 -20.54 -1.88 -5.06
N ASN A 24 -21.73 -1.70 -5.62
CA ASN A 24 -22.09 -2.29 -6.92
C ASN A 24 -21.20 -1.77 -8.05
N GLU A 25 -20.79 -0.51 -8.02
CA GLU A 25 -19.82 0.05 -8.98
C GLU A 25 -18.48 -0.70 -8.96
N TYR A 26 -17.94 -1.01 -7.77
CA TYR A 26 -16.67 -1.73 -7.67
C TYR A 26 -16.81 -3.23 -7.94
N LEU A 27 -17.81 -3.87 -7.40
CA LEU A 27 -18.02 -5.32 -7.56
C LEU A 27 -18.42 -5.67 -8.99
N GLY A 28 -19.18 -4.80 -9.65
CA GLY A 28 -19.58 -4.96 -11.04
C GLY A 28 -18.49 -4.74 -12.09
N LYS A 29 -17.26 -4.40 -11.67
CA LYS A 29 -16.10 -4.34 -12.58
C LYS A 29 -15.65 -5.72 -13.08
N ILE A 30 -16.05 -6.78 -12.38
CA ILE A 30 -15.86 -8.15 -12.82
C ILE A 30 -17.22 -8.83 -12.81
N GLU A 31 -17.66 -9.26 -13.97
CA GLU A 31 -18.88 -10.05 -14.11
C GLU A 31 -18.50 -11.51 -14.29
N VAL A 32 -19.14 -12.40 -13.50
CA VAL A 32 -18.96 -13.84 -13.60
C VAL A 32 -20.29 -14.50 -13.92
N GLU A 33 -20.25 -15.41 -14.87
CA GLU A 33 -21.38 -16.22 -15.29
C GLU A 33 -21.17 -17.68 -14.91
N GLY A 34 -22.24 -18.40 -14.66
CA GLY A 34 -22.21 -19.83 -14.34
C GLY A 34 -23.56 -20.30 -13.81
N ASP A 35 -23.73 -21.59 -13.76
CA ASP A 35 -24.95 -22.29 -13.32
C ASP A 35 -24.97 -22.58 -11.81
N ASN A 36 -23.94 -22.18 -11.07
CA ASN A 36 -23.82 -22.44 -9.64
C ASN A 36 -23.82 -21.11 -8.85
N GLU A 37 -24.97 -20.78 -8.27
CA GLU A 37 -25.19 -19.57 -7.48
C GLU A 37 -24.28 -19.47 -6.24
N ASP A 38 -23.99 -20.59 -5.58
CA ASP A 38 -23.11 -20.59 -4.40
C ASP A 38 -21.68 -20.16 -4.77
N ARG A 39 -21.18 -20.60 -5.93
CA ARG A 39 -19.87 -20.18 -6.42
C ARG A 39 -19.83 -18.71 -6.81
N GLN A 40 -20.88 -18.21 -7.43
CA GLN A 40 -21.00 -16.77 -7.72
C GLN A 40 -21.03 -15.95 -6.43
N MET A 41 -21.79 -16.38 -5.43
CA MET A 41 -21.85 -15.73 -4.12
C MET A 41 -20.48 -15.75 -3.42
N GLN A 42 -19.76 -16.86 -3.47
CA GLN A 42 -18.40 -16.98 -2.93
C GLN A 42 -17.43 -16.03 -3.64
N PHE A 43 -17.48 -15.94 -4.97
CA PHE A 43 -16.65 -15.04 -5.75
C PHE A 43 -16.84 -13.59 -5.32
N TYR A 44 -18.09 -13.09 -5.33
CA TYR A 44 -18.36 -11.70 -4.95
C TYR A 44 -18.10 -11.42 -3.47
N THR A 45 -18.26 -12.40 -2.59
CA THR A 45 -17.88 -12.29 -1.18
C THR A 45 -16.37 -12.11 -1.03
N HIS A 46 -15.57 -12.86 -1.77
CA HIS A 46 -14.10 -12.71 -1.73
C HIS A 46 -13.65 -11.40 -2.39
N LEU A 47 -14.24 -11.02 -3.50
CA LEU A 47 -13.96 -9.74 -4.13
C LEU A 47 -14.28 -8.56 -3.20
N TYR A 48 -15.46 -8.58 -2.56
CA TYR A 48 -15.82 -7.59 -1.54
C TYR A 48 -14.77 -7.51 -0.43
N ARG A 49 -14.37 -8.65 0.14
CA ARG A 49 -13.37 -8.70 1.22
C ARG A 49 -12.02 -8.17 0.79
N SER A 50 -11.62 -8.36 -0.46
CA SER A 50 -10.37 -7.83 -0.99
C SER A 50 -10.35 -6.29 -1.09
N LEU A 51 -11.52 -5.65 -1.11
CA LEU A 51 -11.67 -4.21 -1.26
C LEU A 51 -11.93 -3.45 0.06
N ILE A 52 -12.08 -4.14 1.20
CA ILE A 52 -12.35 -3.48 2.48
C ILE A 52 -11.10 -2.99 3.22
N HIS A 53 -9.91 -3.29 2.73
CA HIS A 53 -8.63 -2.94 3.33
C HIS A 53 -7.62 -2.53 2.25
N PRO A 54 -6.76 -1.51 2.46
CA PRO A 54 -6.60 -0.65 3.65
C PRO A 54 -7.76 0.34 3.86
N ASN A 55 -7.80 0.98 5.04
CA ASN A 55 -8.90 1.84 5.44
C ASN A 55 -8.63 3.31 5.14
N VAL A 56 -9.62 4.05 4.65
CA VAL A 56 -9.56 5.51 4.58
C VAL A 56 -9.50 6.10 5.99
N CYS A 57 -8.54 6.97 6.22
CA CYS A 57 -8.28 7.62 7.51
C CYS A 57 -8.45 9.15 7.45
N SER A 58 -8.51 9.74 6.25
CA SER A 58 -8.76 11.16 6.10
C SER A 58 -10.24 11.50 6.20
N ASP A 59 -10.52 12.68 6.74
CA ASP A 59 -11.84 13.29 6.71
C ASP A 59 -12.19 13.80 5.30
N VAL A 60 -13.46 14.16 5.09
CA VAL A 60 -13.96 14.67 3.80
C VAL A 60 -13.32 15.99 3.36
N ASN A 61 -12.80 16.78 4.31
CA ASN A 61 -12.05 18.01 4.05
C ASN A 61 -10.56 17.77 3.74
N GLY A 62 -10.11 16.50 3.75
CA GLY A 62 -8.75 16.06 3.49
C GLY A 62 -7.82 16.08 4.70
N GLU A 63 -8.32 16.39 5.89
CA GLU A 63 -7.53 16.34 7.13
C GLU A 63 -7.35 14.90 7.60
N TYR A 64 -6.15 14.59 8.13
CA TYR A 64 -5.82 13.29 8.69
C TYR A 64 -4.73 13.41 9.77
N MET A 65 -4.69 12.43 10.67
CA MET A 65 -3.59 12.32 11.63
C MET A 65 -2.39 11.69 10.95
N GLY A 66 -1.25 12.40 10.92
CA GLY A 66 0.00 11.91 10.36
C GLY A 66 0.72 10.89 11.25
N ALA A 67 1.77 10.26 10.70
CA ALA A 67 2.62 9.34 11.44
C ALA A 67 3.45 10.03 12.55
N ASP A 68 3.59 11.34 12.48
CA ASP A 68 4.20 12.22 13.49
C ASP A 68 3.22 12.68 14.60
N SER A 69 2.00 12.16 14.59
CA SER A 69 0.92 12.57 15.50
C SER A 69 0.50 14.04 15.35
N GLN A 70 0.73 14.63 14.18
CA GLN A 70 0.23 15.95 13.83
C GLN A 70 -0.93 15.85 12.83
N VAL A 71 -1.80 16.87 12.83
CA VAL A 71 -2.85 16.97 11.82
C VAL A 71 -2.26 17.54 10.53
N HIS A 72 -2.41 16.79 9.46
CA HIS A 72 -2.03 17.16 8.10
C HIS A 72 -3.25 17.29 7.20
N LYS A 73 -3.03 17.81 5.98
CA LYS A 73 -4.07 17.94 4.97
C LYS A 73 -3.54 17.51 3.59
N THR A 74 -4.36 16.75 2.89
CA THR A 74 -4.07 16.29 1.52
C THR A 74 -5.30 16.46 0.63
N ALA A 75 -5.08 16.63 -0.67
CA ALA A 75 -6.16 16.60 -1.66
C ALA A 75 -6.58 15.16 -2.05
N ARG A 76 -5.81 14.15 -1.60
CA ARG A 76 -6.05 12.73 -1.82
C ARG A 76 -6.76 12.11 -0.63
N LYS A 77 -7.31 10.91 -0.79
CA LYS A 77 -7.68 10.10 0.36
C LYS A 77 -6.40 9.60 1.03
N PHE A 78 -6.31 9.76 2.35
CA PHE A 78 -5.24 9.15 3.12
C PHE A 78 -5.72 7.82 3.70
N TYR A 79 -4.92 6.79 3.46
CA TYR A 79 -5.19 5.42 3.91
C TYR A 79 -4.26 5.03 5.05
N THR A 80 -4.71 4.09 5.88
CA THR A 80 -3.94 3.52 6.98
C THR A 80 -4.23 2.03 7.15
N SER A 81 -3.60 1.41 8.16
CA SER A 81 -3.71 -0.02 8.45
C SER A 81 -3.16 -0.85 7.29
N PHE A 82 -1.86 -0.76 7.10
CA PHE A 82 -1.15 -1.45 6.01
C PHE A 82 -0.55 -2.76 6.48
N SER A 83 -1.01 -3.89 5.99
CA SER A 83 -0.38 -5.20 6.16
C SER A 83 0.45 -5.55 4.91
N ASN A 84 1.50 -4.77 4.66
CA ASN A 84 2.21 -4.80 3.37
C ASN A 84 2.84 -6.15 3.07
N TRP A 85 3.34 -6.86 4.08
CA TRP A 85 3.90 -8.20 3.92
C TRP A 85 2.88 -9.21 3.38
N ASP A 86 1.60 -9.03 3.69
CA ASP A 86 0.50 -9.87 3.21
C ASP A 86 -0.01 -9.41 1.85
N THR A 87 -0.23 -8.09 1.70
CA THR A 87 -1.02 -7.52 0.61
C THR A 87 -0.25 -7.38 -0.71
N TYR A 88 1.09 -7.28 -0.67
CA TYR A 88 1.88 -7.16 -1.89
C TYR A 88 1.78 -8.41 -2.79
N ARG A 89 1.47 -9.57 -2.21
CA ARG A 89 1.49 -10.86 -2.91
C ARG A 89 0.48 -10.94 -4.03
N THR A 90 -0.76 -10.52 -3.78
CA THR A 90 -1.83 -10.56 -4.80
C THR A 90 -2.83 -9.41 -4.70
N GLN A 91 -3.20 -9.00 -3.49
CA GLN A 91 -4.27 -8.01 -3.27
C GLN A 91 -3.96 -6.68 -3.93
N THR A 92 -2.74 -6.16 -3.79
CA THR A 92 -2.34 -4.87 -4.38
C THR A 92 -2.49 -4.88 -5.90
N ALA A 93 -2.09 -5.95 -6.57
CA ALA A 93 -2.24 -6.09 -8.02
C ALA A 93 -3.72 -6.08 -8.43
N LEU A 94 -4.56 -6.82 -7.71
CA LEU A 94 -6.00 -6.85 -7.95
C LEU A 94 -6.64 -5.47 -7.78
N ILE A 95 -6.35 -4.78 -6.67
CA ILE A 95 -6.92 -3.45 -6.42
C ILE A 95 -6.40 -2.44 -7.45
N ALA A 96 -5.13 -2.50 -7.84
CA ALA A 96 -4.56 -1.61 -8.85
C ALA A 96 -5.23 -1.77 -10.23
N MET A 97 -5.62 -2.98 -10.62
CA MET A 97 -6.37 -3.21 -11.85
C MET A 97 -7.81 -2.67 -11.77
N LEU A 98 -8.46 -2.83 -10.62
CA LEU A 98 -9.87 -2.48 -10.46
C LEU A 98 -10.09 -1.01 -10.06
N ALA A 99 -9.15 -0.42 -9.31
CA ALA A 99 -9.24 0.89 -8.71
C ALA A 99 -7.86 1.60 -8.73
N PRO A 100 -7.32 1.94 -9.92
CA PRO A 100 -5.97 2.49 -10.06
C PRO A 100 -5.80 3.85 -9.38
N GLU A 101 -6.83 4.69 -9.33
CA GLU A 101 -6.78 5.99 -8.66
C GLU A 101 -6.71 5.81 -7.13
N GLU A 102 -7.57 4.96 -6.55
CA GLU A 102 -7.54 4.65 -5.14
C GLU A 102 -6.22 3.98 -4.74
N THR A 103 -5.69 3.11 -5.60
CA THR A 103 -4.39 2.48 -5.37
C THR A 103 -3.25 3.51 -5.43
N SER A 104 -3.35 4.51 -6.29
CA SER A 104 -2.40 5.63 -6.32
C SER A 104 -2.45 6.44 -5.02
N ASP A 105 -3.63 6.64 -4.45
CA ASP A 105 -3.81 7.29 -3.14
C ASP A 105 -3.25 6.43 -2.00
N ILE A 106 -3.40 5.10 -2.07
CA ILE A 106 -2.80 4.15 -1.13
C ILE A 106 -1.26 4.23 -1.18
N VAL A 107 -0.67 4.22 -2.38
CA VAL A 107 0.78 4.36 -2.56
C VAL A 107 1.28 5.70 -2.00
N MET A 108 0.58 6.79 -2.29
CA MET A 108 0.94 8.10 -1.75
C MET A 108 0.75 8.20 -0.24
N SER A 109 -0.18 7.44 0.34
CA SER A 109 -0.34 7.36 1.79
C SER A 109 0.88 6.70 2.47
N HIS A 110 1.46 5.66 1.84
CA HIS A 110 2.73 5.09 2.32
C HIS A 110 3.88 6.09 2.25
N TYR A 111 3.95 6.86 1.16
CA TYR A 111 4.96 7.89 1.00
C TYR A 111 4.82 8.98 2.07
N LEU A 112 3.62 9.52 2.28
CA LEU A 112 3.36 10.54 3.31
C LEU A 112 3.65 10.01 4.71
N PHE A 113 3.32 8.73 4.97
CA PHE A 113 3.68 8.07 6.23
C PHE A 113 5.19 8.04 6.42
N ALA A 114 5.95 7.65 5.40
CA ALA A 114 7.40 7.63 5.44
C ALA A 114 8.00 9.02 5.70
N GLU A 115 7.57 10.05 4.98
CA GLU A 115 8.03 11.43 5.19
C GLU A 115 7.82 11.92 6.63
N GLN A 116 6.72 11.53 7.26
CA GLN A 116 6.35 11.94 8.60
C GLN A 116 6.94 11.07 9.71
N SER A 117 7.67 9.99 9.37
CA SER A 117 8.05 8.97 10.36
C SER A 117 9.51 8.52 10.34
N GLY A 118 10.39 9.23 9.64
CA GLY A 118 11.83 8.89 9.58
C GLY A 118 12.35 8.59 8.18
N GLY A 119 11.52 8.73 7.15
CA GLY A 119 11.88 8.66 5.73
C GLY A 119 11.88 7.25 5.13
N GLY A 120 11.83 6.21 5.93
CA GLY A 120 11.71 4.82 5.47
C GLY A 120 10.26 4.39 5.29
N PHE A 121 9.99 3.54 4.30
CA PHE A 121 8.65 2.99 4.12
C PHE A 121 8.23 2.11 5.30
N PRO A 122 6.94 2.16 5.70
CA PRO A 122 6.42 1.29 6.75
C PRO A 122 6.30 -0.16 6.26
N ARG A 123 6.39 -1.09 7.20
CA ARG A 123 6.23 -2.53 6.95
C ARG A 123 4.83 -3.02 7.26
N TRP A 124 4.35 -2.70 8.45
CA TRP A 124 3.07 -3.17 8.94
C TRP A 124 2.44 -2.17 9.91
N VAL A 125 1.51 -1.37 9.43
CA VAL A 125 0.88 -0.28 10.16
C VAL A 125 -0.50 -0.71 10.66
N LEU A 126 -0.77 -0.51 11.94
CA LEU A 126 -2.09 -0.66 12.53
C LEU A 126 -2.53 0.67 13.14
N ALA A 127 -3.68 1.16 12.73
CA ALA A 127 -4.24 2.42 13.23
C ALA A 127 -3.20 3.56 13.26
N ASN A 128 -2.44 3.69 12.16
CA ASN A 128 -1.40 4.72 11.96
C ASN A 128 -0.14 4.58 12.84
N ILE A 129 0.11 3.39 13.39
CA ILE A 129 1.31 3.06 14.15
C ILE A 129 2.07 1.94 13.44
N GLU A 130 3.36 2.16 13.13
CA GLU A 130 4.26 1.10 12.66
C GLU A 130 4.51 0.10 13.79
N THR A 131 4.13 -1.14 13.59
CA THR A 131 4.16 -2.18 14.63
C THR A 131 5.48 -2.94 14.69
N GLY A 132 6.30 -2.87 13.64
CA GLY A 132 7.54 -3.63 13.51
C GLY A 132 7.35 -5.13 13.34
N VAL A 133 6.10 -5.61 13.20
CA VAL A 133 5.83 -7.03 12.99
C VAL A 133 6.14 -7.45 11.55
N MET A 134 6.23 -8.76 11.31
CA MET A 134 6.64 -9.38 10.06
C MET A 134 8.09 -9.03 9.66
N GLN A 135 8.54 -9.57 8.54
CA GLN A 135 9.92 -9.45 8.09
C GLN A 135 10.01 -8.75 6.73
N GLY A 136 11.24 -8.43 6.34
CA GLY A 136 11.52 -7.87 5.04
C GLY A 136 11.22 -6.38 4.94
N ASP A 137 11.20 -5.92 3.70
CA ASP A 137 10.88 -4.56 3.28
C ASP A 137 9.83 -4.64 2.15
N PRO A 138 8.56 -4.98 2.47
CA PRO A 138 7.56 -5.34 1.46
C PRO A 138 6.99 -4.16 0.69
N THR A 139 7.08 -2.94 1.21
CA THR A 139 6.45 -1.76 0.58
C THR A 139 7.01 -1.44 -0.81
N PRO A 140 8.32 -1.54 -1.10
CA PRO A 140 8.83 -1.42 -2.46
C PRO A 140 8.18 -2.40 -3.45
N ILE A 141 7.94 -3.65 -3.03
CA ILE A 141 7.27 -4.65 -3.87
C ILE A 141 5.82 -4.23 -4.13
N LEU A 142 5.13 -3.76 -3.08
CA LEU A 142 3.76 -3.24 -3.18
C LEU A 142 3.68 -2.09 -4.19
N VAL A 143 4.56 -1.09 -4.09
CA VAL A 143 4.58 0.08 -4.97
C VAL A 143 4.91 -0.31 -6.42
N ALA A 144 5.87 -1.21 -6.63
CA ALA A 144 6.23 -1.71 -7.95
C ALA A 144 5.06 -2.48 -8.61
N ASN A 145 4.36 -3.32 -7.84
CA ASN A 145 3.16 -4.01 -8.29
C ASN A 145 2.03 -3.02 -8.61
N ALA A 146 1.76 -2.07 -7.73
CA ALA A 146 0.74 -1.05 -7.95
C ALA A 146 0.98 -0.30 -9.27
N TYR A 147 2.22 0.10 -9.54
CA TYR A 147 2.59 0.75 -10.80
C TYR A 147 2.40 -0.16 -12.01
N ALA A 148 2.87 -1.41 -11.92
CA ALA A 148 2.79 -2.37 -13.02
C ALA A 148 1.34 -2.68 -13.41
N PHE A 149 0.43 -2.69 -12.44
CA PHE A 149 -0.99 -3.00 -12.63
C PHE A 149 -1.91 -1.78 -12.78
N GLY A 150 -1.36 -0.56 -12.91
CA GLY A 150 -2.13 0.60 -13.40
C GLY A 150 -2.17 1.83 -12.49
N ALA A 151 -1.76 1.74 -11.23
CA ALA A 151 -1.70 2.88 -10.33
C ALA A 151 -0.49 3.78 -10.65
N ARG A 152 -0.73 4.92 -11.31
CA ARG A 152 0.35 5.77 -11.85
C ARG A 152 0.17 7.25 -11.57
N ASN A 153 -0.83 7.63 -10.78
CA ASN A 153 -1.12 9.03 -10.47
C ASN A 153 -0.22 9.57 -9.34
N TYR A 154 1.11 9.54 -9.56
CA TYR A 154 2.14 10.08 -8.66
C TYR A 154 3.47 10.27 -9.39
N ASP A 155 4.40 11.03 -8.80
CA ASP A 155 5.78 11.11 -9.29
C ASP A 155 6.58 9.85 -8.88
N PRO A 156 6.95 8.97 -9.83
CA PRO A 156 7.66 7.74 -9.50
C PRO A 156 9.09 7.98 -8.99
N ARG A 157 9.73 9.11 -9.35
CA ARG A 157 11.08 9.41 -8.90
C ARG A 157 11.14 9.69 -7.39
N THR A 158 10.10 10.30 -6.86
CA THR A 158 9.95 10.54 -5.42
C THR A 158 9.86 9.22 -4.67
N LEU A 159 9.04 8.29 -5.14
CA LEU A 159 8.92 6.96 -4.54
C LEU A 159 10.22 6.15 -4.65
N LEU A 160 10.89 6.21 -5.80
CA LEU A 160 12.18 5.53 -5.98
C LEU A 160 13.23 6.00 -4.98
N ARG A 161 13.31 7.32 -4.71
CA ARG A 161 14.23 7.83 -3.67
C ARG A 161 13.95 7.26 -2.29
N THR A 162 12.68 7.17 -1.90
CA THR A 162 12.27 6.59 -0.60
C THR A 162 12.58 5.10 -0.53
N MET A 163 12.31 4.35 -1.61
CA MET A 163 12.68 2.92 -1.70
C MET A 163 14.18 2.73 -1.51
N ARG A 164 14.99 3.49 -2.24
CA ARG A 164 16.45 3.43 -2.17
C ARG A 164 16.97 3.82 -0.80
N TYR A 165 16.39 4.85 -0.18
CA TYR A 165 16.76 5.24 1.18
C TYR A 165 16.61 4.07 2.16
N GLY A 166 15.48 3.35 2.14
CA GLY A 166 15.27 2.17 2.96
C GLY A 166 16.22 1.00 2.64
N ALA A 167 16.57 0.84 1.37
CA ALA A 167 17.39 -0.28 0.89
C ALA A 167 18.92 -0.07 1.06
N GLU A 168 19.38 1.18 1.03
CA GLU A 168 20.82 1.50 0.93
C GLU A 168 21.37 2.19 2.19
N VAL A 169 20.50 2.78 3.04
CA VAL A 169 20.95 3.58 4.19
C VAL A 169 20.73 2.83 5.50
N PRO A 170 21.78 2.36 6.17
CA PRO A 170 21.68 1.79 7.52
C PRO A 170 21.03 2.79 8.49
N GLY A 171 20.11 2.31 9.30
CA GLY A 171 19.36 3.17 10.22
C GLY A 171 18.09 3.82 9.63
N ALA A 172 17.84 3.68 8.33
CA ALA A 172 16.55 4.06 7.75
C ALA A 172 15.38 3.42 8.52
N ASN A 173 14.39 4.23 8.88
CA ASN A 173 13.33 3.77 9.77
C ASN A 173 11.98 4.41 9.44
N SER A 174 10.94 3.83 10.04
CA SER A 174 9.57 4.32 10.05
C SER A 174 9.10 4.30 11.50
N GLN A 175 8.81 5.47 12.08
CA GLN A 175 8.48 5.64 13.52
C GLN A 175 9.47 4.93 14.47
N GLY A 176 10.78 4.98 14.16
CA GLY A 176 11.83 4.33 14.96
C GLY A 176 12.00 2.83 14.70
N VAL A 177 11.15 2.19 13.92
CA VAL A 177 11.30 0.80 13.48
C VAL A 177 12.19 0.77 12.25
N LEU A 178 13.30 0.04 12.30
CA LEU A 178 14.22 -0.09 11.16
C LEU A 178 13.51 -0.68 9.95
N THR A 179 13.65 -0.03 8.80
CA THR A 179 13.13 -0.53 7.53
C THR A 179 13.75 -1.88 7.18
N ARG A 180 15.09 -1.96 7.28
CA ARG A 180 15.88 -3.19 7.08
C ARG A 180 16.78 -3.49 8.26
N PRO A 181 16.32 -4.21 9.29
CA PRO A 181 17.18 -4.71 10.35
C PRO A 181 18.35 -5.52 9.79
N GLY A 182 19.56 -5.28 10.31
CA GLY A 182 20.77 -5.99 9.88
C GLY A 182 21.37 -5.53 8.55
N LEU A 183 20.86 -4.46 7.93
CA LEU A 183 21.41 -3.93 6.68
C LEU A 183 22.88 -3.57 6.77
N GLU A 184 23.34 -2.95 7.87
CA GLU A 184 24.74 -2.61 8.09
C GLU A 184 25.64 -3.87 8.05
N GLN A 185 25.26 -4.91 8.77
CA GLN A 185 25.98 -6.19 8.76
C GLN A 185 26.01 -6.81 7.35
N TYR A 186 24.89 -6.75 6.63
CA TYR A 186 24.80 -7.27 5.27
C TYR A 186 25.73 -6.53 4.32
N LEU A 187 25.78 -5.20 4.37
CA LEU A 187 26.66 -4.38 3.54
C LEU A 187 28.15 -4.60 3.85
N GLU A 188 28.49 -4.82 5.13
CA GLU A 188 29.87 -5.06 5.54
C GLU A 188 30.37 -6.49 5.24
N LYS A 189 29.53 -7.50 5.47
CA LYS A 189 29.95 -8.90 5.50
C LYS A 189 29.39 -9.73 4.33
N GLY A 190 28.43 -9.20 3.58
CA GLY A 190 27.75 -9.91 2.49
C GLY A 190 26.77 -10.99 2.95
N TYR A 191 26.47 -11.09 4.25
CA TYR A 191 25.51 -12.07 4.77
C TYR A 191 24.75 -11.55 6.00
N TYR A 192 23.55 -12.06 6.17
CA TYR A 192 22.68 -11.86 7.34
C TYR A 192 21.79 -13.10 7.50
N ASP A 193 20.74 -13.03 8.29
CA ASP A 193 19.74 -14.10 8.41
C ASP A 193 19.12 -14.46 7.04
N ALA A 194 19.17 -15.74 6.69
CA ALA A 194 18.78 -16.20 5.35
C ALA A 194 17.33 -15.89 5.01
N SER A 195 16.41 -15.98 5.98
CA SER A 195 14.99 -15.70 5.76
C SER A 195 14.75 -14.23 5.45
N ILE A 196 15.50 -13.34 6.14
CA ILE A 196 15.41 -11.90 5.94
C ILE A 196 16.04 -11.49 4.60
N LEU A 197 17.18 -12.11 4.23
CA LEU A 197 17.83 -11.85 2.94
C LEU A 197 16.95 -12.20 1.74
N LEU A 198 16.20 -13.28 1.80
CA LEU A 198 15.25 -13.64 0.75
C LEU A 198 14.17 -12.56 0.55
N GLU A 199 13.69 -11.98 1.65
CA GLU A 199 12.74 -10.85 1.58
C GLU A 199 13.41 -9.60 0.99
N TYR A 200 14.65 -9.26 1.39
CA TYR A 200 15.38 -8.10 0.85
C TYR A 200 15.69 -8.26 -0.63
N THR A 201 16.11 -9.45 -1.06
CA THR A 201 16.36 -9.76 -2.49
C THR A 201 15.11 -9.52 -3.34
N SER A 202 13.96 -9.94 -2.84
CA SER A 202 12.68 -9.70 -3.51
C SER A 202 12.36 -8.20 -3.62
N SER A 203 12.66 -7.44 -2.56
CA SER A 203 12.47 -5.99 -2.54
C SER A 203 13.43 -5.29 -3.50
N ASP A 204 14.71 -5.68 -3.51
CA ASP A 204 15.73 -5.10 -4.40
C ASP A 204 15.39 -5.34 -5.87
N PHE A 205 14.92 -6.56 -6.21
CA PHE A 205 14.38 -6.85 -7.54
C PHE A 205 13.25 -5.89 -7.91
N ALA A 206 12.30 -5.70 -7.00
CA ALA A 206 11.14 -4.82 -7.25
C ALA A 206 11.56 -3.35 -7.42
N ILE A 207 12.50 -2.85 -6.60
CA ILE A 207 13.05 -1.50 -6.73
C ILE A 207 13.74 -1.34 -8.08
N GLY A 208 14.60 -2.30 -8.45
CA GLY A 208 15.28 -2.29 -9.75
C GLY A 208 14.29 -2.27 -10.92
N ARG A 209 13.27 -3.12 -10.89
CA ARG A 209 12.21 -3.14 -11.91
C ARG A 209 11.43 -1.83 -11.97
N PHE A 210 11.10 -1.26 -10.82
CA PHE A 210 10.42 0.03 -10.74
C PHE A 210 11.29 1.17 -11.30
N ALA A 211 12.58 1.21 -10.94
CA ALA A 211 13.53 2.20 -11.47
C ALA A 211 13.58 2.18 -13.00
N LEU A 212 13.65 0.99 -13.59
CA LEU A 212 13.70 0.85 -15.05
C LEU A 212 12.37 1.23 -15.70
N GLN A 213 11.25 0.69 -15.20
CA GLN A 213 9.95 0.81 -15.86
C GLN A 213 9.27 2.15 -15.65
N ALA A 214 9.38 2.70 -14.43
CA ALA A 214 8.69 3.93 -14.04
C ALA A 214 9.55 5.18 -14.22
N CYS A 215 10.88 5.05 -14.04
CA CYS A 215 11.79 6.20 -14.05
C CYS A 215 12.76 6.20 -15.23
N ASN A 216 12.82 5.12 -16.03
CA ASN A 216 13.83 4.89 -17.07
C ASN A 216 15.27 4.99 -16.53
N ASP A 217 15.49 4.50 -15.32
CA ASP A 217 16.77 4.55 -14.60
C ASP A 217 17.45 3.18 -14.64
N ALA A 218 18.25 2.96 -15.68
CA ALA A 218 19.00 1.72 -15.87
C ALA A 218 20.17 1.58 -14.88
N VAL A 219 20.69 2.67 -14.32
CA VAL A 219 21.80 2.64 -13.34
C VAL A 219 21.31 2.06 -12.02
N SER A 220 20.21 2.59 -11.49
CA SER A 220 19.58 2.03 -10.28
C SER A 220 19.15 0.57 -10.48
N TYR A 221 18.64 0.21 -11.67
CA TYR A 221 18.31 -1.16 -12.00
C TYR A 221 19.52 -2.09 -11.89
N THR A 222 20.65 -1.71 -12.50
CA THR A 222 21.86 -2.53 -12.48
C THR A 222 22.47 -2.63 -11.09
N HIS A 223 22.50 -1.53 -10.36
CA HIS A 223 23.05 -1.47 -9.01
C HIS A 223 22.32 -2.40 -8.03
N LEU A 224 21.00 -2.31 -7.98
CA LEU A 224 20.18 -3.12 -7.09
C LEU A 224 20.16 -4.60 -7.47
N ARG A 225 20.20 -4.90 -8.78
CA ARG A 225 20.29 -6.28 -9.25
C ARG A 225 21.60 -6.98 -8.85
N ALA A 226 22.67 -6.24 -8.66
CA ALA A 226 23.94 -6.81 -8.18
C ALA A 226 23.82 -7.42 -6.78
N HIS A 227 22.90 -6.96 -5.96
CA HIS A 227 22.59 -7.51 -4.64
C HIS A 227 21.83 -8.84 -4.68
N GLU A 228 21.27 -9.22 -5.85
CA GLU A 228 20.54 -10.50 -6.03
C GLU A 228 21.46 -11.70 -6.28
N THR A 229 22.73 -11.48 -6.57
CA THR A 229 23.66 -12.52 -7.07
C THR A 229 24.69 -12.98 -6.05
N VAL A 230 24.43 -12.77 -4.76
CA VAL A 230 25.31 -13.20 -3.67
C VAL A 230 24.84 -14.51 -3.04
#